data_cfe3e597cda564c7d32528e50383162d
#
_entry.id   cfe3e597cda564c7d32528e50383162d
#
_cell.length_a   1.000
_cell.length_b   1.000
_cell.length_c   1.000
_cell.angle_alpha   90.00
_cell.angle_beta   90.00
_cell.angle_gamma   90.00
#
_symmetry.space_group_name_H-M   'P 1'
#
loop_
_entity.id
_entity.type
_entity.pdbx_description
1 polymer ?
#
loop_
_entity_poly.entity_id
_entity_poly.type
_entity_poly.pdbx_seq_one_letter_code
_entity_poly.pdbx_strand_id
1 'polypeptide(L)' 'MRILLLDKNHPLITEQLLAKNCILEEDFSSSYDEVCSKIENYDGVIIRSRIPLDKNFLEKARNLKFIA' A
#
# COMPACT_ATOMS: atom_id res chain seq x y z
N MET A 1 -5.23 -1.36 -11.52
CA MET A 1 -4.46 -1.80 -10.33
C MET A 1 -4.65 -0.79 -9.21
N ARG A 2 -5.02 -1.26 -8.05
CA ARG A 2 -5.21 -0.42 -6.86
C ARG A 2 -4.00 -0.50 -5.97
N ILE A 3 -3.46 0.66 -5.60
CA ILE A 3 -2.24 0.76 -4.81
C ILE A 3 -2.52 1.59 -3.57
N LEU A 4 -2.16 1.05 -2.41
CA LEU A 4 -2.32 1.74 -1.14
C LEU A 4 -1.02 2.44 -0.77
N LEU A 5 -1.07 3.74 -0.57
CA LEU A 5 0.07 4.56 -0.17
C LEU A 5 -0.01 4.83 1.32
N LEU A 6 0.83 4.17 2.10
CA LEU A 6 0.81 4.23 3.56
C LEU A 6 1.78 5.26 4.14
N ASP A 7 2.82 5.58 3.42
CA ASP A 7 3.80 6.59 3.81
C ASP A 7 3.96 7.60 2.69
N LYS A 8 4.28 8.85 3.04
CA LYS A 8 4.58 9.86 2.04
C LYS A 8 5.78 9.43 1.23
N ASN A 9 5.67 9.58 -0.08
CA ASN A 9 6.70 9.15 -0.99
C ASN A 9 7.09 10.28 -1.94
N HIS A 10 8.15 10.06 -2.72
CA HIS A 10 8.59 11.05 -3.67
C HIS A 10 7.51 11.28 -4.74
N PRO A 11 7.20 12.56 -5.09
CA PRO A 11 6.16 12.85 -6.09
C PRO A 11 6.35 12.13 -7.42
N LEU A 12 7.59 11.89 -7.83
CA LEU A 12 7.90 11.21 -9.07
C LEU A 12 7.31 9.79 -9.12
N ILE A 13 7.35 9.07 -8.00
CA ILE A 13 6.79 7.72 -7.94
C ILE A 13 5.28 7.77 -8.13
N THR A 14 4.61 8.71 -7.48
CA THR A 14 3.18 8.91 -7.65
C THR A 14 2.82 9.22 -9.10
N GLU A 15 3.57 10.12 -9.73
CA GLU A 15 3.34 10.47 -11.13
C GLU A 15 3.52 9.27 -12.07
N GLN A 16 4.56 8.47 -11.84
CA GLN A 16 4.82 7.29 -12.65
C GLN A 16 3.69 6.26 -12.54
N LEU A 17 3.19 6.04 -11.33
CA LEU A 17 2.09 5.09 -11.10
C LEU A 17 0.79 5.58 -11.73
N LEU A 18 0.48 6.87 -11.60
CA LEU A 18 -0.70 7.44 -12.24
C LEU A 18 -0.62 7.36 -13.76
N ALA A 19 0.56 7.56 -14.32
CA ALA A 19 0.78 7.45 -15.76
C ALA A 19 0.54 6.02 -16.29
N LYS A 20 0.59 5.02 -15.41
CA LYS A 20 0.31 3.62 -15.74
C LYS A 20 -1.13 3.21 -15.47
N ASN A 21 -2.01 4.18 -15.31
CA ASN A 21 -3.43 3.95 -15.01
C ASN A 21 -3.67 3.20 -13.69
N CYS A 22 -2.81 3.42 -12.72
CA CYS A 22 -3.01 2.87 -11.38
C CYS A 22 -3.89 3.79 -10.55
N ILE A 23 -4.71 3.19 -9.68
CA ILE A 23 -5.51 3.95 -8.72
C ILE A 23 -4.71 4.00 -7.43
N LEU A 24 -4.37 5.21 -6.99
CA LEU A 24 -3.64 5.41 -5.74
C LEU A 24 -4.60 5.87 -4.65
N GLU A 25 -4.56 5.20 -3.51
CA GLU A 25 -5.30 5.61 -2.32
C GLU A 25 -4.28 5.94 -1.22
N GLU A 26 -4.36 7.15 -0.71
CA GLU A 26 -3.50 7.60 0.37
C GLU A 26 -4.15 7.30 1.72
N ASP A 27 -3.41 6.70 2.63
CA ASP A 27 -3.86 6.41 3.97
C ASP A 27 -2.69 6.56 4.93
N PHE A 28 -2.56 7.74 5.50
CA PHE A 28 -1.47 8.06 6.41
C PHE A 28 -1.87 8.01 7.89
N SER A 29 -3.10 7.63 8.19
CA SER A 29 -3.65 7.70 9.54
C SER A 29 -4.17 6.38 10.11
N SER A 30 -4.47 5.41 9.29
CA SER A 30 -5.01 4.14 9.78
C SER A 30 -4.00 3.38 10.64
N SER A 31 -4.52 2.67 11.63
CA SER A 31 -3.72 1.80 12.46
C SER A 31 -3.30 0.53 11.70
N TYR A 32 -2.38 -0.23 12.29
CA TYR A 32 -1.97 -1.52 11.74
C TYR A 32 -3.18 -2.44 11.49
N ASP A 33 -4.07 -2.56 12.47
CA ASP A 33 -5.23 -3.43 12.34
C ASP A 33 -6.19 -2.96 11.24
N GLU A 34 -6.38 -1.66 11.12
CA GLU A 34 -7.20 -1.11 10.06
C GLU A 34 -6.62 -1.39 8.67
N VAL A 35 -5.31 -1.25 8.53
CA VAL A 35 -4.64 -1.54 7.26
C VAL A 35 -4.76 -3.02 6.95
N CYS A 36 -4.50 -3.89 7.91
CA CYS A 36 -4.61 -5.34 7.71
C CYS A 36 -6.02 -5.76 7.29
N SER A 37 -7.06 -5.08 7.77
CA SER A 37 -8.43 -5.42 7.44
C SER A 37 -8.81 -5.09 6.00
N LYS A 38 -8.10 -4.18 5.35
CA LYS A 38 -8.42 -3.75 3.98
C LYS A 38 -7.37 -4.07 2.93
N ILE A 39 -6.17 -4.50 3.35
CA ILE A 39 -5.05 -4.67 2.42
C ILE A 39 -5.33 -5.71 1.33
N GLU A 40 -6.20 -6.66 1.56
CA GLU A 40 -6.55 -7.67 0.55
C GLU A 40 -7.24 -7.07 -0.68
N ASN A 41 -7.73 -5.84 -0.58
CA ASN A 41 -8.40 -5.15 -1.69
C ASN A 41 -7.43 -4.44 -2.63
N TYR A 42 -6.14 -4.54 -2.36
CA TYR A 42 -5.11 -3.81 -3.11
C TYR A 42 -4.16 -4.76 -3.83
N ASP A 43 -3.64 -4.27 -4.96
CA ASP A 43 -2.67 -4.99 -5.76
C ASP A 43 -1.24 -4.64 -5.37
N GLY A 44 -1.03 -3.48 -4.79
CA GLY A 44 0.29 -3.03 -4.36
C GLY A 44 0.20 -2.14 -3.15
N VAL A 45 1.32 -1.99 -2.46
CA VAL A 45 1.43 -1.08 -1.33
C VAL A 45 2.77 -0.37 -1.38
N ILE A 46 2.76 0.92 -1.05
CA ILE A 46 3.97 1.71 -0.91
C ILE A 46 4.08 2.09 0.55
N ILE A 47 5.18 1.67 1.18
CA ILE A 47 5.38 1.81 2.61
C ILE A 47 6.87 2.02 2.91
N ARG A 48 7.17 2.75 3.99
CA ARG A 48 8.53 2.89 4.51
C ARG A 48 8.67 2.13 5.81
N SER A 49 8.31 2.76 6.92
CA SER A 49 8.50 2.17 8.25
C SER A 49 7.28 2.29 9.16
N ARG A 50 6.19 2.85 8.65
CA ARG A 50 5.01 3.15 9.47
C ARG A 50 4.34 1.89 10.02
N ILE A 51 4.33 0.81 9.24
CA ILE A 51 3.66 -0.44 9.60
C ILE A 51 4.65 -1.58 9.41
N PRO A 52 4.75 -2.50 10.37
CA PRO A 52 5.64 -3.64 10.22
C PRO A 52 5.13 -4.60 9.15
N LEU A 53 6.06 -5.09 8.32
CA LEU A 53 5.76 -6.10 7.32
C LEU A 53 6.00 -7.49 7.92
N ASP A 54 5.22 -7.80 8.92
CA ASP A 54 5.33 -9.08 9.61
C ASP A 54 4.51 -10.18 8.93
N LYS A 55 4.58 -11.37 9.48
CA LYS A 55 3.88 -12.53 8.93
C LYS A 55 2.37 -12.30 8.89
N ASN A 56 1.80 -11.69 9.92
CA ASN A 56 0.36 -11.42 9.97
C ASN A 56 -0.06 -10.48 8.84
N PHE A 57 0.70 -9.40 8.60
CA PHE A 57 0.43 -8.49 7.51
C PHE A 57 0.49 -9.21 6.17
N LEU A 58 1.54 -10.00 5.95
CA LEU A 58 1.73 -10.70 4.69
C LEU A 58 0.64 -11.74 4.44
N GLU A 59 0.14 -12.39 5.47
CA GLU A 59 -0.98 -13.32 5.35
C GLU A 59 -2.28 -12.62 4.94
N LYS A 60 -2.50 -11.41 5.43
CA LYS A 60 -3.67 -10.60 5.06
C LYS A 60 -3.55 -10.01 3.66
N ALA A 61 -2.33 -9.74 3.22
CA ALA A 61 -2.02 -9.10 1.95
C ALA A 61 -1.95 -10.11 0.80
N ARG A 62 -2.90 -11.02 0.74
CA ARG A 62 -2.86 -12.17 -0.19
C ARG A 62 -2.98 -11.79 -1.66
N ASN A 63 -3.50 -10.63 -1.96
CA ASN A 63 -3.67 -10.16 -3.34
C ASN A 63 -2.58 -9.20 -3.79
N LEU A 64 -1.62 -8.88 -2.94
CA LEU A 64 -0.54 -7.98 -3.29
C LEU A 64 0.39 -8.60 -4.34
N LYS A 65 0.68 -7.81 -5.36
CA LYS A 65 1.62 -8.17 -6.41
C LYS A 65 2.99 -7.55 -6.19
N PHE A 66 3.07 -6.47 -5.41
CA PHE A 66 4.35 -5.85 -5.07
C PHE A 66 4.24 -5.03 -3.79
N ILE A 67 5.40 -4.81 -3.16
CA ILE A 67 5.59 -3.93 -2.01
C ILE A 67 6.79 -3.04 -2.34
N ALA A 68 6.62 -1.74 -2.21
CA ALA A 68 7.70 -0.79 -2.51
C ALA A 68 7.97 0.16 -1.35
#